data_905923c4602de68fa59762371c262c57
#
_entry.id   905923c4602de68fa59762371c262c57
#
_cell.length_a   1.000
_cell.length_b   1.000
_cell.length_c   1.000
_cell.angle_alpha   90.00
_cell.angle_beta   90.00
_cell.angle_gamma   90.00
#
_symmetry.space_group_name_H-M   'P 1'
#
loop_
_entity.id
_entity.type
_entity.pdbx_description
1 polymer ?
#
loop_
_entity_poly.entity_id
_entity_poly.type
_entity_poly.pdbx_seq_one_letter_code
_entity_poly.pdbx_strand_id
1 'polypeptide(L)'
;MKLTVDLGPNSYPIHIENGILAKTGELVSEVFSGKKIMIVSDDNVFPLYGEIITKTLSDSGFECHSFVLPHGEPTKSFQSLPKIYEALLNAKLTRSDLLIALGGGVIGDLAGFAASSYLRGIKFVQIPTSLLAQVDSSVGGKVAVDLPQGKNLVGAFYHPKAVIIDPDVLNTLPDHFISDGMGEVIKYGCIKDKELFELLCRHTSFDDLKPKLTQIIARCVDIKRIVVEADQFDFGERILLNFGHTLAHTIEQHFHYERESHGEAVGIGMYQITKIAEEKGLTTSGCAEQIKKALEIYKLPDNSNLPIDVLTAAISLDKKNLNNHLNVVLLHDIGNSYVYPTDVSFFDGAGIV
;
A
#
# COMPACT_ATOMS: atom_id res chain seq x y z
N MET A 1 -18.89 -6.25 2.63
CA MET A 1 -18.74 -5.22 3.68
C MET A 1 -18.57 -3.86 3.02
N LYS A 2 -19.09 -2.78 3.61
CA LYS A 2 -18.89 -1.41 3.12
C LYS A 2 -18.32 -0.55 4.26
N LEU A 3 -17.20 0.09 4.01
CA LEU A 3 -16.60 1.10 4.89
C LEU A 3 -16.68 2.46 4.19
N THR A 4 -16.55 3.54 4.94
CA THR A 4 -16.49 4.89 4.36
C THR A 4 -15.30 5.62 4.96
N VAL A 5 -14.44 6.18 4.15
CA VAL A 5 -13.40 7.12 4.57
C VAL A 5 -14.04 8.49 4.63
N ASP A 6 -14.16 9.06 5.83
CA ASP A 6 -14.79 10.37 6.03
C ASP A 6 -13.77 11.50 6.00
N LEU A 7 -13.74 12.20 4.88
CA LEU A 7 -12.86 13.35 4.63
C LEU A 7 -13.68 14.56 4.13
N GLY A 8 -14.93 14.69 4.61
CA GLY A 8 -15.83 15.75 4.17
C GLY A 8 -16.11 15.65 2.66
N PRO A 9 -15.80 16.68 1.85
CA PRO A 9 -16.05 16.66 0.40
C PRO A 9 -15.28 15.58 -0.37
N ASN A 10 -14.24 15.04 0.24
CA ASN A 10 -13.38 13.99 -0.34
C ASN A 10 -13.70 12.59 0.20
N SER A 11 -14.78 12.43 0.95
CA SER A 11 -15.23 11.13 1.46
C SER A 11 -15.55 10.15 0.33
N TYR A 12 -15.25 8.87 0.56
CA TYR A 12 -15.49 7.82 -0.43
C TYR A 12 -15.78 6.47 0.22
N PRO A 13 -16.59 5.61 -0.42
CA PRO A 13 -16.85 4.25 0.03
C PRO A 13 -15.69 3.31 -0.35
N ILE A 14 -15.48 2.30 0.51
CA ILE A 14 -14.66 1.12 0.23
C ILE A 14 -15.58 -0.09 0.32
N HIS A 15 -15.69 -0.83 -0.77
CA HIS A 15 -16.48 -2.06 -0.86
C HIS A 15 -15.55 -3.27 -0.81
N ILE A 16 -15.80 -4.22 0.10
CA ILE A 16 -15.00 -5.43 0.29
C ILE A 16 -15.94 -6.63 0.28
N GLU A 17 -15.89 -7.44 -0.77
CA GLU A 17 -16.75 -8.63 -0.92
C GLU A 17 -16.14 -9.59 -1.94
N ASN A 18 -16.19 -10.90 -1.68
CA ASN A 18 -15.80 -11.92 -2.63
C ASN A 18 -16.69 -11.89 -3.88
N GLY A 19 -16.10 -11.92 -5.08
CA GLY A 19 -16.81 -11.87 -6.36
C GLY A 19 -17.39 -10.49 -6.70
N ILE A 20 -17.03 -9.43 -6.00
CA ILE A 20 -17.61 -8.08 -6.16
C ILE A 20 -17.29 -7.46 -7.53
N LEU A 21 -16.26 -7.94 -8.24
CA LEU A 21 -15.94 -7.43 -9.58
C LEU A 21 -17.13 -7.56 -10.54
N ALA A 22 -17.99 -8.56 -10.35
CA ALA A 22 -19.22 -8.73 -11.13
C ALA A 22 -20.26 -7.59 -10.93
N LYS A 23 -20.10 -6.78 -9.87
CA LYS A 23 -20.96 -5.64 -9.53
C LYS A 23 -20.32 -4.28 -9.81
N THR A 24 -19.14 -4.26 -10.46
CA THR A 24 -18.38 -3.01 -10.65
C THR A 24 -19.22 -1.92 -11.34
N GLY A 25 -19.98 -2.24 -12.37
CA GLY A 25 -20.82 -1.26 -13.06
C GLY A 25 -21.88 -0.62 -12.17
N GLU A 26 -22.54 -1.41 -11.30
CA GLU A 26 -23.50 -0.94 -10.30
C GLU A 26 -22.81 0.00 -9.29
N LEU A 27 -21.71 -0.44 -8.69
CA LEU A 27 -20.97 0.32 -7.68
C LEU A 27 -20.39 1.63 -8.22
N VAL A 28 -19.92 1.62 -9.47
CA VAL A 28 -19.45 2.84 -10.15
C VAL A 28 -20.61 3.79 -10.38
N SER A 29 -21.80 3.31 -10.71
CA SER A 29 -23.00 4.13 -10.91
C SER A 29 -23.45 4.87 -9.63
N GLU A 30 -23.10 4.35 -8.43
CA GLU A 30 -23.38 5.04 -7.16
C GLU A 30 -22.56 6.33 -6.99
N VAL A 31 -21.37 6.41 -7.57
CA VAL A 31 -20.40 7.50 -7.34
C VAL A 31 -20.09 8.33 -8.59
N PHE A 32 -20.55 7.86 -9.74
CA PHE A 32 -20.27 8.47 -11.04
C PHE A 32 -21.49 8.48 -11.95
N SER A 33 -21.85 9.66 -12.45
CA SER A 33 -23.01 9.90 -13.34
C SER A 33 -22.60 10.37 -14.74
N GLY A 34 -21.30 10.34 -15.09
CA GLY A 34 -20.80 10.66 -16.43
C GLY A 34 -20.99 9.49 -17.39
N LYS A 35 -20.34 9.56 -18.55
CA LYS A 35 -20.55 8.58 -19.62
C LYS A 35 -19.34 7.73 -19.94
N LYS A 36 -18.15 8.34 -20.02
CA LYS A 36 -16.94 7.67 -20.49
C LYS A 36 -16.06 7.22 -19.32
N ILE A 37 -15.48 6.05 -19.46
CA ILE A 37 -14.57 5.46 -18.50
C ILE A 37 -13.32 4.96 -19.23
N MET A 38 -12.13 5.35 -18.74
CA MET A 38 -10.87 4.74 -19.12
C MET A 38 -10.43 3.77 -18.04
N ILE A 39 -10.23 2.52 -18.39
CA ILE A 39 -9.62 1.51 -17.53
C ILE A 39 -8.11 1.51 -17.81
N VAL A 40 -7.30 1.87 -16.82
CA VAL A 40 -5.84 1.76 -16.87
C VAL A 40 -5.44 0.51 -16.08
N SER A 41 -4.68 -0.37 -16.72
CA SER A 41 -4.25 -1.65 -16.16
C SER A 41 -2.89 -2.05 -16.70
N ASP A 42 -2.38 -3.19 -16.26
CA ASP A 42 -1.17 -3.80 -16.80
C ASP A 42 -1.46 -5.12 -17.55
N ASP A 43 -0.44 -5.61 -18.27
CA ASP A 43 -0.51 -6.79 -19.13
C ASP A 43 -0.58 -8.13 -18.38
N ASN A 44 -0.40 -8.13 -17.04
CA ASN A 44 -0.68 -9.29 -16.19
C ASN A 44 -2.14 -9.31 -15.70
N VAL A 45 -2.68 -8.15 -15.32
CA VAL A 45 -3.99 -8.03 -14.65
C VAL A 45 -5.12 -7.93 -15.66
N PHE A 46 -4.95 -7.14 -16.74
CA PHE A 46 -6.02 -6.91 -17.71
C PHE A 46 -6.54 -8.17 -18.39
N PRO A 47 -5.68 -9.15 -18.80
CA PRO A 47 -6.16 -10.41 -19.37
C PRO A 47 -7.03 -11.23 -18.42
N LEU A 48 -6.85 -11.08 -17.10
CA LEU A 48 -7.59 -11.85 -16.09
C LEU A 48 -8.94 -11.20 -15.76
N TYR A 49 -8.99 -9.87 -15.67
CA TYR A 49 -10.13 -9.16 -15.08
C TYR A 49 -10.72 -8.06 -15.98
N GLY A 50 -10.01 -7.66 -17.02
CA GLY A 50 -10.42 -6.55 -17.90
C GLY A 50 -11.76 -6.80 -18.59
N GLU A 51 -12.04 -8.03 -19.03
CA GLU A 51 -13.29 -8.38 -19.71
C GLU A 51 -14.50 -8.26 -18.78
N ILE A 52 -14.44 -8.83 -17.57
CA ILE A 52 -15.57 -8.75 -16.62
C ILE A 52 -15.85 -7.31 -16.21
N ILE A 53 -14.80 -6.51 -15.96
CA ILE A 53 -14.96 -5.09 -15.61
C ILE A 53 -15.58 -4.31 -16.77
N THR A 54 -15.05 -4.46 -17.97
CA THR A 54 -15.56 -3.76 -19.17
C THR A 54 -17.02 -4.14 -19.43
N LYS A 55 -17.35 -5.43 -19.29
CA LYS A 55 -18.71 -5.92 -19.51
C LYS A 55 -19.70 -5.30 -18.51
N THR A 56 -19.41 -5.36 -17.20
CA THR A 56 -20.32 -4.87 -16.16
C THR A 56 -20.52 -3.35 -16.26
N LEU A 57 -19.47 -2.60 -16.61
CA LEU A 57 -19.56 -1.16 -16.86
C LEU A 57 -20.41 -0.86 -18.10
N SER A 58 -20.24 -1.60 -19.20
CA SER A 58 -21.00 -1.43 -20.43
C SER A 58 -22.49 -1.79 -20.23
N ASP A 59 -22.76 -2.88 -19.50
CA ASP A 59 -24.14 -3.27 -19.12
C ASP A 59 -24.82 -2.19 -18.26
N SER A 60 -24.04 -1.38 -17.52
CA SER A 60 -24.53 -0.23 -16.75
C SER A 60 -24.63 1.06 -17.59
N GLY A 61 -24.36 1.01 -18.89
CA GLY A 61 -24.54 2.12 -19.83
C GLY A 61 -23.32 3.03 -20.03
N PHE A 62 -22.14 2.65 -19.50
CA PHE A 62 -20.93 3.41 -19.71
C PHE A 62 -20.24 3.08 -21.04
N GLU A 63 -19.60 4.07 -21.64
CA GLU A 63 -18.70 3.94 -22.79
C GLU A 63 -17.28 3.65 -22.26
N CYS A 64 -16.79 2.42 -22.44
CA CYS A 64 -15.55 1.96 -21.86
C CYS A 64 -14.40 1.97 -22.88
N HIS A 65 -13.27 2.48 -22.44
CA HIS A 65 -11.99 2.39 -23.11
C HIS A 65 -10.98 1.72 -22.17
N SER A 66 -9.93 1.14 -22.71
CA SER A 66 -8.86 0.54 -21.91
C SER A 66 -7.48 0.97 -22.41
N PHE A 67 -6.54 1.12 -21.48
CA PHE A 67 -5.14 1.35 -21.75
C PHE A 67 -4.30 0.43 -20.88
N VAL A 68 -3.56 -0.46 -21.51
CA VAL A 68 -2.76 -1.51 -20.85
C VAL A 68 -1.28 -1.16 -20.96
N LEU A 69 -0.61 -1.15 -19.81
CA LEU A 69 0.81 -0.86 -19.65
C LEU A 69 1.60 -2.15 -19.39
N PRO A 70 2.91 -2.17 -19.59
CA PRO A 70 3.75 -3.25 -19.07
C PRO A 70 3.63 -3.34 -17.55
N HIS A 71 3.66 -4.56 -16.99
CA HIS A 71 3.65 -4.76 -15.54
C HIS A 71 4.99 -4.39 -14.88
N GLY A 72 5.00 -4.25 -13.56
CA GLY A 72 6.19 -4.07 -12.73
C GLY A 72 6.54 -2.60 -12.43
N GLU A 73 7.40 -2.42 -11.43
CA GLU A 73 7.80 -1.12 -10.89
C GLU A 73 8.37 -0.14 -11.93
N PRO A 74 9.14 -0.57 -12.96
CA PRO A 74 9.63 0.36 -13.99
C PRO A 74 8.51 1.13 -14.73
N THR A 75 7.30 0.61 -14.72
CA THR A 75 6.12 1.30 -15.29
C THR A 75 5.66 2.48 -14.43
N LYS A 76 5.92 2.47 -13.13
CA LYS A 76 5.58 3.56 -12.20
C LYS A 76 6.51 4.75 -12.37
N SER A 77 6.62 5.28 -13.56
CA SER A 77 7.58 6.29 -13.94
C SER A 77 6.93 7.53 -14.55
N PHE A 78 7.65 8.65 -14.48
CA PHE A 78 7.20 9.90 -15.11
C PHE A 78 7.00 9.74 -16.62
N GLN A 79 7.77 8.86 -17.28
CA GLN A 79 7.70 8.57 -18.71
C GLN A 79 6.41 7.83 -19.12
N SER A 80 5.73 7.20 -18.19
CA SER A 80 4.44 6.53 -18.43
C SER A 80 3.26 7.50 -18.47
N LEU A 81 3.35 8.64 -17.77
CA LEU A 81 2.26 9.63 -17.70
C LEU A 81 1.85 10.19 -19.10
N PRO A 82 2.78 10.64 -19.97
CA PRO A 82 2.41 11.11 -21.30
C PRO A 82 1.63 10.08 -22.11
N LYS A 83 1.95 8.79 -21.98
CA LYS A 83 1.24 7.69 -22.68
C LYS A 83 -0.20 7.56 -22.19
N ILE A 84 -0.41 7.66 -20.86
CA ILE A 84 -1.76 7.65 -20.27
C ILE A 84 -2.54 8.89 -20.76
N TYR A 85 -1.94 10.09 -20.73
CA TYR A 85 -2.61 11.30 -21.18
C TYR A 85 -2.99 11.23 -22.68
N GLU A 86 -2.12 10.68 -23.51
CA GLU A 86 -2.41 10.46 -24.94
C GLU A 86 -3.60 9.51 -25.11
N ALA A 87 -3.66 8.40 -24.36
CA ALA A 87 -4.79 7.48 -24.38
C ALA A 87 -6.10 8.17 -23.95
N LEU A 88 -6.06 8.98 -22.88
CA LEU A 88 -7.22 9.75 -22.40
C LEU A 88 -7.70 10.76 -23.46
N LEU A 89 -6.77 11.45 -24.12
CA LEU A 89 -7.08 12.43 -25.18
C LEU A 89 -7.65 11.75 -26.43
N ASN A 90 -7.08 10.63 -26.87
CA ASN A 90 -7.55 9.86 -28.02
C ASN A 90 -8.96 9.32 -27.81
N ALA A 91 -9.30 8.90 -26.59
CA ALA A 91 -10.63 8.49 -26.17
C ALA A 91 -11.57 9.71 -25.90
N LYS A 92 -11.06 10.94 -26.03
CA LYS A 92 -11.78 12.19 -25.82
C LYS A 92 -12.42 12.27 -24.42
N LEU A 93 -11.70 11.84 -23.38
CA LEU A 93 -12.13 12.02 -22.01
C LEU A 93 -12.08 13.50 -21.61
N THR A 94 -13.08 13.92 -20.86
CA THR A 94 -13.26 15.27 -20.33
C THR A 94 -13.17 15.26 -18.80
N ARG A 95 -13.28 16.43 -18.17
CA ARG A 95 -13.31 16.56 -16.70
C ARG A 95 -14.49 15.86 -16.03
N SER A 96 -15.54 15.56 -16.76
CA SER A 96 -16.74 14.88 -16.26
C SER A 96 -16.66 13.35 -16.42
N ASP A 97 -15.56 12.82 -16.95
CA ASP A 97 -15.37 11.40 -17.18
C ASP A 97 -14.56 10.76 -16.04
N LEU A 98 -14.37 9.45 -16.08
CA LEU A 98 -13.81 8.65 -14.99
C LEU A 98 -12.59 7.84 -15.47
N LEU A 99 -11.59 7.71 -14.60
CA LEU A 99 -10.52 6.74 -14.75
C LEU A 99 -10.71 5.61 -13.72
N ILE A 100 -10.52 4.36 -14.13
CA ILE A 100 -10.45 3.20 -13.24
C ILE A 100 -9.02 2.68 -13.24
N ALA A 101 -8.40 2.61 -12.08
CA ALA A 101 -7.12 1.96 -11.84
C ALA A 101 -7.38 0.48 -11.49
N LEU A 102 -7.14 -0.44 -12.42
CA LEU A 102 -7.32 -1.87 -12.24
C LEU A 102 -5.94 -2.54 -12.16
N GLY A 103 -5.46 -2.83 -10.95
CA GLY A 103 -4.12 -3.41 -10.79
C GLY A 103 -3.58 -3.38 -9.37
N GLY A 104 -2.32 -3.73 -9.21
CA GLY A 104 -1.58 -3.59 -7.95
C GLY A 104 -1.24 -2.13 -7.61
N GLY A 105 -0.38 -1.93 -6.60
CA GLY A 105 0.04 -0.60 -6.14
C GLY A 105 0.65 0.27 -7.24
N VAL A 106 1.43 -0.31 -8.14
CA VAL A 106 2.03 0.38 -9.31
C VAL A 106 0.96 1.08 -10.15
N ILE A 107 -0.05 0.34 -10.56
CA ILE A 107 -1.15 0.88 -11.38
C ILE A 107 -2.03 1.84 -10.57
N GLY A 108 -2.31 1.51 -9.31
CA GLY A 108 -3.09 2.38 -8.41
C GLY A 108 -2.48 3.78 -8.28
N ASP A 109 -1.18 3.83 -7.99
CA ASP A 109 -0.44 5.09 -7.82
C ASP A 109 -0.27 5.85 -9.13
N LEU A 110 0.17 5.19 -10.19
CA LEU A 110 0.41 5.81 -11.49
C LEU A 110 -0.88 6.36 -12.11
N ALA A 111 -1.95 5.56 -12.14
CA ALA A 111 -3.23 5.98 -12.70
C ALA A 111 -3.91 7.03 -11.82
N GLY A 112 -3.79 6.92 -10.50
CA GLY A 112 -4.28 7.93 -9.56
C GLY A 112 -3.57 9.27 -9.73
N PHE A 113 -2.24 9.26 -9.92
CA PHE A 113 -1.49 10.47 -10.20
C PHE A 113 -1.82 11.06 -11.57
N ALA A 114 -1.97 10.22 -12.60
CA ALA A 114 -2.47 10.66 -13.90
C ALA A 114 -3.86 11.32 -13.78
N ALA A 115 -4.77 10.74 -13.00
CA ALA A 115 -6.10 11.32 -12.76
C ALA A 115 -6.01 12.67 -12.04
N SER A 116 -5.10 12.82 -11.08
CA SER A 116 -4.93 14.07 -10.32
C SER A 116 -4.47 15.24 -11.17
N SER A 117 -3.73 14.97 -12.23
CA SER A 117 -3.09 16.00 -13.08
C SER A 117 -3.77 16.21 -14.43
N TYR A 118 -4.41 15.18 -15.02
CA TYR A 118 -5.12 15.30 -16.29
C TYR A 118 -6.26 16.31 -16.17
N LEU A 119 -6.27 17.34 -17.05
CA LEU A 119 -7.23 18.44 -17.05
C LEU A 119 -7.37 19.14 -15.67
N ARG A 120 -6.36 19.14 -14.83
CA ARG A 120 -6.32 19.62 -13.43
C ARG A 120 -7.17 18.78 -12.47
N GLY A 121 -7.35 17.51 -12.78
CA GLY A 121 -8.05 16.52 -11.97
C GLY A 121 -9.32 15.99 -12.61
N ILE A 122 -9.38 14.66 -12.77
CA ILE A 122 -10.59 13.91 -13.13
C ILE A 122 -10.88 12.88 -12.05
N LYS A 123 -12.13 12.46 -11.92
CA LYS A 123 -12.50 11.41 -10.95
C LYS A 123 -11.79 10.11 -11.26
N PHE A 124 -11.46 9.34 -10.21
CA PHE A 124 -10.96 7.99 -10.40
C PHE A 124 -11.54 7.02 -9.36
N VAL A 125 -11.48 5.72 -9.68
CA VAL A 125 -11.86 4.60 -8.82
C VAL A 125 -10.68 3.62 -8.80
N GLN A 126 -10.40 3.01 -7.64
CA GLN A 126 -9.39 1.96 -7.52
C GLN A 126 -10.01 0.58 -7.41
N ILE A 127 -9.46 -0.38 -8.15
CA ILE A 127 -9.75 -1.81 -8.06
C ILE A 127 -8.42 -2.54 -7.83
N PRO A 128 -7.99 -2.64 -6.54
CA PRO A 128 -6.69 -3.22 -6.20
C PRO A 128 -6.68 -4.74 -6.37
N THR A 129 -5.63 -5.27 -7.02
CA THR A 129 -5.52 -6.70 -7.36
C THR A 129 -4.36 -7.43 -6.69
N SER A 130 -3.50 -6.74 -5.93
CA SER A 130 -2.50 -7.36 -5.06
C SER A 130 -2.89 -7.22 -3.60
N LEU A 131 -2.40 -8.11 -2.72
CA LEU A 131 -2.71 -8.05 -1.28
C LEU A 131 -2.22 -6.71 -0.69
N LEU A 132 -0.99 -6.29 -1.00
CA LEU A 132 -0.44 -4.99 -0.59
C LEU A 132 -1.38 -3.82 -0.98
N ALA A 133 -1.90 -3.84 -2.20
CA ALA A 133 -2.80 -2.79 -2.65
C ALA A 133 -4.17 -2.85 -1.97
N GLN A 134 -4.69 -4.05 -1.68
CA GLN A 134 -5.97 -4.22 -1.00
C GLN A 134 -5.94 -3.76 0.45
N VAL A 135 -4.84 -4.02 1.17
CA VAL A 135 -4.74 -3.70 2.60
C VAL A 135 -4.13 -2.32 2.87
N ASP A 136 -3.39 -1.77 1.90
CA ASP A 136 -2.62 -0.54 2.12
C ASP A 136 -2.77 0.48 1.00
N SER A 137 -2.09 0.38 -0.14
CA SER A 137 -1.85 1.49 -1.07
C SER A 137 -3.13 2.09 -1.68
N SER A 138 -4.23 1.35 -1.80
CA SER A 138 -5.50 1.87 -2.35
C SER A 138 -6.24 2.85 -1.42
N VAL A 139 -5.82 2.99 -0.16
CA VAL A 139 -6.49 3.83 0.84
C VAL A 139 -5.58 4.98 1.27
N GLY A 140 -6.15 6.19 1.39
CA GLY A 140 -5.44 7.35 1.92
C GLY A 140 -4.90 8.32 0.88
N GLY A 141 -5.19 8.08 -0.41
CA GLY A 141 -5.02 9.05 -1.49
C GLY A 141 -3.58 9.43 -1.84
N LYS A 142 -2.56 8.76 -1.32
CA LYS A 142 -1.18 8.93 -1.79
C LYS A 142 -1.05 8.30 -3.16
N VAL A 143 -0.81 9.10 -4.18
CA VAL A 143 -0.58 8.65 -5.56
C VAL A 143 0.69 9.29 -6.09
N ALA A 144 1.54 8.51 -6.78
CA ALA A 144 2.87 8.98 -7.13
C ALA A 144 3.48 8.22 -8.31
N VAL A 145 4.60 8.74 -8.78
CA VAL A 145 5.53 8.08 -9.70
C VAL A 145 6.95 8.16 -9.15
N ASP A 146 7.77 7.25 -9.61
CA ASP A 146 9.17 7.16 -9.26
C ASP A 146 10.04 8.04 -10.16
N LEU A 147 11.16 8.48 -9.60
CA LEU A 147 12.24 9.14 -10.31
C LEU A 147 13.53 8.32 -10.18
N PRO A 148 14.55 8.55 -11.01
CA PRO A 148 15.85 7.89 -10.84
C PRO A 148 16.48 8.09 -9.46
N GLN A 149 16.08 9.14 -8.73
CA GLN A 149 16.60 9.48 -7.40
C GLN A 149 15.89 8.71 -6.26
N GLY A 150 14.72 8.11 -6.52
CA GLY A 150 13.99 7.35 -5.52
C GLY A 150 12.52 7.14 -5.84
N LYS A 151 11.89 6.23 -5.09
CA LYS A 151 10.45 5.92 -5.21
C LYS A 151 9.57 7.04 -4.68
N ASN A 152 8.39 7.21 -5.28
CA ASN A 152 7.28 8.06 -4.82
C ASN A 152 7.62 9.55 -4.63
N LEU A 153 8.67 10.06 -5.30
CA LEU A 153 9.12 11.45 -5.10
C LEU A 153 8.24 12.51 -5.78
N VAL A 154 7.45 12.13 -6.77
CA VAL A 154 6.53 13.04 -7.45
C VAL A 154 5.13 12.49 -7.39
N GLY A 155 4.22 13.22 -6.75
CA GLY A 155 2.86 12.73 -6.53
C GLY A 155 1.90 13.77 -6.01
N ALA A 156 0.74 13.31 -5.57
CA ALA A 156 -0.32 14.14 -5.01
C ALA A 156 -1.07 13.39 -3.90
N PHE A 157 -1.74 14.12 -3.02
CA PHE A 157 -2.83 13.59 -2.20
C PHE A 157 -4.11 13.70 -3.03
N TYR A 158 -4.55 12.60 -3.63
CA TYR A 158 -5.72 12.56 -4.50
C TYR A 158 -6.60 11.35 -4.18
N HIS A 159 -7.76 11.58 -3.58
CA HIS A 159 -8.63 10.50 -3.11
C HIS A 159 -9.50 9.93 -4.24
N PRO A 160 -9.68 8.60 -4.31
CA PRO A 160 -10.59 7.96 -5.25
C PRO A 160 -12.05 8.28 -4.90
N LYS A 161 -12.97 8.09 -5.83
CA LYS A 161 -14.42 8.17 -5.59
C LYS A 161 -15.00 6.89 -5.03
N ALA A 162 -14.31 5.77 -5.20
CA ALA A 162 -14.58 4.49 -4.54
C ALA A 162 -13.34 3.61 -4.60
N VAL A 163 -13.24 2.65 -3.68
CA VAL A 163 -12.31 1.52 -3.74
C VAL A 163 -13.16 0.24 -3.76
N ILE A 164 -12.91 -0.65 -4.72
CA ILE A 164 -13.63 -1.91 -4.89
C ILE A 164 -12.63 -3.04 -4.71
N ILE A 165 -12.72 -3.75 -3.59
CA ILE A 165 -11.79 -4.80 -3.16
C ILE A 165 -12.48 -6.15 -3.29
N ASP A 166 -11.96 -6.98 -4.18
CA ASP A 166 -12.36 -8.38 -4.34
C ASP A 166 -11.26 -9.30 -3.82
N PRO A 167 -11.43 -9.94 -2.67
CA PRO A 167 -10.42 -10.88 -2.16
C PRO A 167 -10.18 -12.08 -3.08
N ASP A 168 -11.14 -12.45 -3.94
CA ASP A 168 -11.01 -13.61 -4.82
C ASP A 168 -9.93 -13.42 -5.90
N VAL A 169 -9.58 -12.18 -6.25
CA VAL A 169 -8.51 -11.92 -7.21
C VAL A 169 -7.14 -12.37 -6.70
N LEU A 170 -6.97 -12.50 -5.40
CA LEU A 170 -5.73 -12.99 -4.79
C LEU A 170 -5.47 -14.48 -5.08
N ASN A 171 -6.47 -15.24 -5.55
CA ASN A 171 -6.28 -16.63 -5.97
C ASN A 171 -5.39 -16.76 -7.22
N THR A 172 -5.22 -15.72 -8.01
CA THR A 172 -4.34 -15.68 -9.18
C THR A 172 -3.02 -14.96 -8.92
N LEU A 173 -2.86 -14.40 -7.71
CA LEU A 173 -1.66 -13.65 -7.35
C LEU A 173 -0.53 -14.62 -6.99
N PRO A 174 0.67 -14.49 -7.58
CA PRO A 174 1.84 -15.30 -7.20
C PRO A 174 2.22 -15.18 -5.73
N ASP A 175 2.70 -16.27 -5.14
CA ASP A 175 2.99 -16.40 -3.70
C ASP A 175 3.90 -15.29 -3.15
N HIS A 176 4.90 -14.85 -3.92
CA HIS A 176 5.82 -13.80 -3.48
C HIS A 176 5.13 -12.45 -3.28
N PHE A 177 4.10 -12.11 -4.09
CA PHE A 177 3.29 -10.91 -3.87
C PHE A 177 2.31 -11.08 -2.70
N ILE A 178 1.92 -12.31 -2.38
CA ILE A 178 1.17 -12.59 -1.15
C ILE A 178 2.06 -12.33 0.06
N SER A 179 3.27 -12.91 0.09
CA SER A 179 4.24 -12.67 1.18
C SER A 179 4.54 -11.19 1.33
N ASP A 180 4.77 -10.47 0.23
CA ASP A 180 4.97 -9.01 0.22
C ASP A 180 3.81 -8.28 0.92
N GLY A 181 2.57 -8.55 0.53
CA GLY A 181 1.39 -7.96 1.19
C GLY A 181 1.23 -8.34 2.66
N MET A 182 1.68 -9.55 3.06
CA MET A 182 1.62 -10.00 4.46
C MET A 182 2.53 -9.18 5.37
N GLY A 183 3.61 -8.58 4.87
CA GLY A 183 4.43 -7.64 5.63
C GLY A 183 3.58 -6.49 6.19
N GLU A 184 2.73 -5.88 5.36
CA GLU A 184 1.82 -4.82 5.78
C GLU A 184 0.69 -5.33 6.70
N VAL A 185 0.14 -6.51 6.45
CA VAL A 185 -0.89 -7.11 7.33
C VAL A 185 -0.34 -7.32 8.75
N ILE A 186 0.88 -7.86 8.87
CA ILE A 186 1.57 -8.03 10.16
C ILE A 186 1.80 -6.67 10.83
N LYS A 187 2.23 -5.66 10.06
CA LYS A 187 2.41 -4.29 10.56
C LYS A 187 1.15 -3.76 11.23
N TYR A 188 -0.02 -3.88 10.60
CA TYR A 188 -1.28 -3.43 11.19
C TYR A 188 -1.59 -4.13 12.51
N GLY A 189 -1.33 -5.44 12.58
CA GLY A 189 -1.44 -6.20 13.81
C GLY A 189 -0.51 -5.67 14.91
N CYS A 190 0.72 -5.37 14.57
CA CYS A 190 1.72 -4.85 15.51
C CYS A 190 1.36 -3.46 16.04
N ILE A 191 0.89 -2.54 15.18
CA ILE A 191 0.71 -1.14 15.57
C ILE A 191 -0.61 -0.82 16.27
N LYS A 192 -1.71 -1.51 15.92
CA LYS A 192 -3.07 -1.10 16.37
C LYS A 192 -4.00 -2.27 16.72
N ASP A 193 -3.67 -3.53 16.36
CA ASP A 193 -4.65 -4.62 16.46
C ASP A 193 -4.02 -5.94 16.91
N LYS A 194 -3.86 -6.08 18.22
CA LYS A 194 -3.32 -7.31 18.85
C LYS A 194 -4.10 -8.57 18.46
N GLU A 195 -5.43 -8.50 18.37
CA GLU A 195 -6.24 -9.65 17.98
C GLU A 195 -6.01 -10.09 16.54
N LEU A 196 -5.78 -9.12 15.62
CA LEU A 196 -5.35 -9.42 14.26
C LEU A 196 -3.99 -10.13 14.28
N PHE A 197 -3.02 -9.61 15.02
CA PHE A 197 -1.70 -10.23 15.13
C PHE A 197 -1.80 -11.65 15.67
N GLU A 198 -2.56 -11.86 16.76
CA GLU A 198 -2.79 -13.20 17.32
C GLU A 198 -3.51 -14.13 16.35
N LEU A 199 -4.46 -13.60 15.57
CA LEU A 199 -5.12 -14.37 14.52
C LEU A 199 -4.10 -14.88 13.49
N LEU A 200 -3.19 -14.01 13.00
CA LEU A 200 -2.15 -14.38 12.06
C LEU A 200 -1.23 -15.48 12.65
N CYS A 201 -0.83 -15.37 13.90
CA CYS A 201 0.06 -16.32 14.56
C CYS A 201 -0.60 -17.68 14.90
N ARG A 202 -1.93 -17.80 14.86
CA ARG A 202 -2.64 -19.08 15.06
C ARG A 202 -2.68 -19.94 13.79
N HIS A 203 -2.40 -19.37 12.65
CA HIS A 203 -2.38 -20.04 11.36
C HIS A 203 -0.94 -20.45 11.00
N THR A 204 -0.79 -21.43 10.12
CA THR A 204 0.52 -21.97 9.74
C THR A 204 0.96 -21.55 8.34
N SER A 205 0.06 -20.92 7.59
CA SER A 205 0.33 -20.46 6.22
C SER A 205 -0.74 -19.47 5.76
N PHE A 206 -0.49 -18.83 4.62
CA PHE A 206 -1.50 -17.99 3.96
C PHE A 206 -2.73 -18.80 3.53
N ASP A 207 -2.55 -20.04 3.08
CA ASP A 207 -3.67 -20.88 2.66
C ASP A 207 -4.66 -21.15 3.81
N ASP A 208 -4.17 -21.31 5.02
CA ASP A 208 -4.99 -21.40 6.23
C ASP A 208 -5.81 -20.13 6.50
N LEU A 209 -5.33 -18.95 6.06
CA LEU A 209 -6.01 -17.68 6.25
C LEU A 209 -7.12 -17.43 5.22
N LYS A 210 -7.11 -18.09 4.07
CA LYS A 210 -8.03 -17.83 2.95
C LYS A 210 -9.49 -17.68 3.38
N PRO A 211 -10.05 -18.54 4.27
CA PRO A 211 -11.43 -18.40 4.71
C PRO A 211 -11.73 -17.12 5.53
N LYS A 212 -10.69 -16.46 6.04
CA LYS A 212 -10.79 -15.24 6.85
C LYS A 212 -10.26 -13.99 6.14
N LEU A 213 -9.82 -14.13 4.89
CA LEU A 213 -9.10 -13.10 4.17
C LEU A 213 -9.90 -11.81 4.02
N THR A 214 -11.19 -11.90 3.69
CA THR A 214 -12.09 -10.73 3.64
C THR A 214 -12.15 -9.98 4.97
N GLN A 215 -12.18 -10.70 6.09
CA GLN A 215 -12.18 -10.10 7.43
C GLN A 215 -10.83 -9.44 7.74
N ILE A 216 -9.72 -10.09 7.38
CA ILE A 216 -8.36 -9.57 7.59
C ILE A 216 -8.16 -8.28 6.79
N ILE A 217 -8.48 -8.30 5.51
CA ILE A 217 -8.42 -7.11 4.65
C ILE A 217 -9.25 -5.98 5.22
N ALA A 218 -10.49 -6.28 5.64
CA ALA A 218 -11.37 -5.27 6.21
C ALA A 218 -10.80 -4.65 7.51
N ARG A 219 -10.15 -5.44 8.38
CA ARG A 219 -9.50 -4.92 9.60
C ARG A 219 -8.32 -4.00 9.24
N CYS A 220 -7.46 -4.40 8.32
CA CYS A 220 -6.33 -3.57 7.85
C CYS A 220 -6.83 -2.25 7.26
N VAL A 221 -7.81 -2.32 6.36
CA VAL A 221 -8.42 -1.15 5.71
C VAL A 221 -9.07 -0.23 6.75
N ASP A 222 -9.75 -0.78 7.76
CA ASP A 222 -10.40 0.02 8.80
C ASP A 222 -9.38 0.73 9.71
N ILE A 223 -8.29 0.06 10.08
CA ILE A 223 -7.19 0.70 10.81
C ILE A 223 -6.62 1.86 10.00
N LYS A 224 -6.33 1.62 8.71
CA LYS A 224 -5.80 2.67 7.84
C LYS A 224 -6.78 3.83 7.67
N ARG A 225 -8.08 3.52 7.47
CA ARG A 225 -9.14 4.52 7.39
C ARG A 225 -9.15 5.45 8.60
N ILE A 226 -9.14 4.89 9.81
CA ILE A 226 -9.14 5.66 11.06
C ILE A 226 -7.92 6.61 11.12
N VAL A 227 -6.75 6.10 10.79
CA VAL A 227 -5.51 6.90 10.78
C VAL A 227 -5.54 8.00 9.73
N VAL A 228 -6.06 7.71 8.52
CA VAL A 228 -6.18 8.68 7.43
C VAL A 228 -7.20 9.76 7.76
N GLU A 229 -8.32 9.42 8.40
CA GLU A 229 -9.32 10.40 8.84
C GLU A 229 -8.78 11.34 9.91
N ALA A 230 -7.92 10.84 10.82
CA ALA A 230 -7.26 11.64 11.83
C ALA A 230 -6.16 12.53 11.24
N ASP A 231 -5.45 12.06 10.19
CA ASP A 231 -4.32 12.75 9.58
C ASP A 231 -4.24 12.50 8.06
N GLN A 232 -4.99 13.28 7.31
CA GLN A 232 -5.08 13.14 5.85
C GLN A 232 -3.73 13.35 5.13
N PHE A 233 -2.88 14.27 5.64
CA PHE A 233 -1.70 14.79 4.94
C PHE A 233 -0.36 14.29 5.51
N ASP A 234 -0.39 13.34 6.46
CA ASP A 234 0.81 12.69 7.00
C ASP A 234 1.73 13.62 7.82
N PHE A 235 1.12 14.48 8.65
CA PHE A 235 1.87 15.37 9.55
C PHE A 235 1.83 14.94 11.03
N GLY A 236 1.06 13.92 11.39
CA GLY A 236 0.81 13.52 12.77
C GLY A 236 0.65 12.03 12.98
N GLU A 237 -0.55 11.56 13.34
CA GLU A 237 -0.81 10.16 13.71
C GLU A 237 -0.50 9.15 12.58
N ARG A 238 -0.58 9.57 11.33
CA ARG A 238 -0.27 8.72 10.17
C ARG A 238 1.18 8.24 10.15
N ILE A 239 2.09 8.91 10.87
CA ILE A 239 3.48 8.45 11.07
C ILE A 239 3.53 7.02 11.64
N LEU A 240 2.53 6.60 12.45
CA LEU A 240 2.48 5.23 13.00
C LEU A 240 2.48 4.14 11.92
N LEU A 241 1.97 4.44 10.72
CA LEU A 241 2.02 3.52 9.59
C LEU A 241 3.44 3.24 9.08
N ASN A 242 4.43 4.04 9.49
CA ASN A 242 5.84 3.88 9.13
C ASN A 242 6.59 2.94 10.10
N PHE A 243 5.91 2.12 10.89
CA PHE A 243 6.57 1.09 11.69
C PHE A 243 7.38 0.15 10.79
N GLY A 244 8.67 -0.03 11.10
CA GLY A 244 9.62 -0.77 10.26
C GLY A 244 10.19 0.00 9.06
N HIS A 245 9.52 1.03 8.56
CA HIS A 245 9.86 1.71 7.31
C HIS A 245 11.17 2.48 7.34
N THR A 246 11.63 2.96 8.50
CA THR A 246 12.92 3.66 8.62
C THR A 246 14.09 2.80 8.13
N LEU A 247 14.10 1.52 8.48
CA LEU A 247 15.10 0.57 8.00
C LEU A 247 14.72 0.03 6.61
N ALA A 248 13.44 -0.24 6.36
CA ALA A 248 12.97 -0.78 5.09
C ALA A 248 13.38 0.08 3.89
N HIS A 249 13.08 1.37 3.91
CA HIS A 249 13.44 2.28 2.80
C HIS A 249 14.95 2.34 2.57
N THR A 250 15.74 2.24 3.64
CA THR A 250 17.20 2.23 3.54
C THR A 250 17.72 0.94 2.92
N ILE A 251 17.12 -0.21 3.27
CA ILE A 251 17.42 -1.51 2.67
C ILE A 251 17.06 -1.50 1.18
N GLU A 252 15.83 -1.10 0.85
CA GLU A 252 15.36 -0.98 -0.54
C GLU A 252 16.30 -0.10 -1.38
N GLN A 253 16.68 1.08 -0.86
CA GLN A 253 17.57 2.01 -1.55
C GLN A 253 18.98 1.45 -1.72
N HIS A 254 19.53 0.78 -0.70
CA HIS A 254 20.87 0.16 -0.76
C HIS A 254 20.97 -0.87 -1.87
N PHE A 255 19.92 -1.68 -2.06
CA PHE A 255 19.86 -2.71 -3.10
C PHE A 255 19.18 -2.24 -4.38
N HIS A 256 19.04 -0.94 -4.58
CA HIS A 256 18.45 -0.33 -5.77
C HIS A 256 17.05 -0.89 -6.10
N TYR A 257 16.30 -1.32 -5.06
CA TYR A 257 14.95 -1.91 -5.16
C TYR A 257 14.89 -3.24 -5.94
N GLU A 258 16.01 -3.97 -6.03
CA GLU A 258 16.13 -5.17 -6.85
C GLU A 258 16.20 -6.47 -6.02
N ARG A 259 16.43 -6.40 -4.70
CA ARG A 259 16.63 -7.59 -3.87
C ARG A 259 15.43 -7.90 -3.00
N GLU A 260 15.16 -7.11 -1.99
CA GLU A 260 13.98 -7.29 -1.13
C GLU A 260 12.77 -6.56 -1.71
N SER A 261 11.60 -7.21 -1.67
CA SER A 261 10.33 -6.55 -1.91
C SER A 261 10.01 -5.57 -0.78
N HIS A 262 9.01 -4.70 -0.98
CA HIS A 262 8.61 -3.73 0.04
C HIS A 262 8.21 -4.39 1.36
N GLY A 263 7.33 -5.39 1.31
CA GLY A 263 6.88 -6.09 2.52
C GLY A 263 7.98 -6.91 3.19
N GLU A 264 8.93 -7.46 2.43
CA GLU A 264 10.12 -8.11 2.98
C GLU A 264 10.98 -7.11 3.73
N ALA A 265 11.28 -5.96 3.15
CA ALA A 265 12.05 -4.91 3.80
C ALA A 265 11.34 -4.35 5.04
N VAL A 266 10.01 -4.16 4.99
CA VAL A 266 9.20 -3.75 6.14
C VAL A 266 9.22 -4.82 7.24
N GLY A 267 9.14 -6.10 6.90
CA GLY A 267 9.26 -7.23 7.83
C GLY A 267 10.58 -7.19 8.60
N ILE A 268 11.70 -7.09 7.87
CA ILE A 268 13.05 -6.92 8.45
C ILE A 268 13.07 -5.70 9.38
N GLY A 269 12.60 -4.56 8.89
CA GLY A 269 12.60 -3.32 9.66
C GLY A 269 11.79 -3.40 10.95
N MET A 270 10.62 -4.04 10.92
CA MET A 270 9.79 -4.26 12.11
C MET A 270 10.51 -5.09 13.17
N TYR A 271 11.08 -6.22 12.77
CA TYR A 271 11.79 -7.10 13.68
C TYR A 271 13.00 -6.41 14.29
N GLN A 272 13.85 -5.81 13.46
CA GLN A 272 15.13 -5.24 13.90
C GLN A 272 14.93 -4.01 14.79
N ILE A 273 14.00 -3.09 14.44
CA ILE A 273 13.73 -1.91 15.26
C ILE A 273 13.14 -2.31 16.62
N THR A 274 12.30 -3.36 16.64
CA THR A 274 11.72 -3.87 17.89
C THR A 274 12.78 -4.50 18.78
N LYS A 275 13.70 -5.28 18.22
CA LYS A 275 14.83 -5.89 18.95
C LYS A 275 15.70 -4.80 19.60
N ILE A 276 16.08 -3.77 18.84
CA ILE A 276 16.85 -2.63 19.36
C ILE A 276 16.08 -1.90 20.48
N ALA A 277 14.77 -1.72 20.31
CA ALA A 277 13.93 -1.06 21.31
C ALA A 277 13.77 -1.89 22.60
N GLU A 278 13.70 -3.22 22.50
CA GLU A 278 13.72 -4.11 23.66
C GLU A 278 15.04 -4.02 24.45
N GLU A 279 16.20 -4.05 23.76
CA GLU A 279 17.52 -3.91 24.36
C GLU A 279 17.68 -2.58 25.11
N LYS A 280 17.00 -1.53 24.65
CA LYS A 280 16.94 -0.20 25.28
C LYS A 280 15.85 -0.06 26.35
N GLY A 281 15.03 -1.09 26.58
CA GLY A 281 13.91 -1.05 27.55
C GLY A 281 12.75 -0.14 27.11
N LEU A 282 12.63 0.16 25.81
CA LEU A 282 11.58 1.01 25.22
C LEU A 282 10.37 0.20 24.74
N THR A 283 10.52 -1.10 24.58
CA THR A 283 9.49 -2.05 24.15
C THR A 283 9.45 -3.22 25.14
N THR A 284 8.27 -3.78 25.37
CA THR A 284 8.10 -4.98 26.20
C THR A 284 8.90 -6.14 25.62
N SER A 285 9.69 -6.82 26.46
CA SER A 285 10.52 -7.95 26.05
C SER A 285 9.67 -9.10 25.47
N GLY A 286 10.15 -9.69 24.38
CA GLY A 286 9.52 -10.79 23.65
C GLY A 286 8.63 -10.36 22.48
N CYS A 287 8.43 -9.07 22.22
CA CYS A 287 7.71 -8.59 21.05
C CYS A 287 8.46 -8.89 19.73
N ALA A 288 9.78 -8.71 19.73
CA ALA A 288 10.62 -9.02 18.57
C ALA A 288 10.52 -10.49 18.18
N GLU A 289 10.60 -11.39 19.15
CA GLU A 289 10.49 -12.83 18.89
C GLU A 289 9.08 -13.22 18.37
N GLN A 290 8.04 -12.55 18.82
CA GLN A 290 6.69 -12.75 18.30
C GLN A 290 6.58 -12.28 16.84
N ILE A 291 7.16 -11.12 16.52
CA ILE A 291 7.20 -10.60 15.14
C ILE A 291 7.98 -11.57 14.25
N LYS A 292 9.15 -12.04 14.67
CA LYS A 292 9.96 -13.01 13.94
C LYS A 292 9.15 -14.27 13.59
N LYS A 293 8.42 -14.84 14.55
CA LYS A 293 7.56 -16.00 14.32
C LYS A 293 6.47 -15.72 13.29
N ALA A 294 5.85 -14.52 13.34
CA ALA A 294 4.87 -14.14 12.33
C ALA A 294 5.49 -14.03 10.93
N LEU A 295 6.68 -13.44 10.82
CA LEU A 295 7.42 -13.35 9.55
C LEU A 295 7.73 -14.74 8.99
N GLU A 296 8.22 -15.67 9.81
CA GLU A 296 8.52 -17.05 9.42
C GLU A 296 7.29 -17.80 8.85
N ILE A 297 6.12 -17.65 9.48
CA ILE A 297 4.85 -18.27 9.02
C ILE A 297 4.54 -17.84 7.58
N TYR A 298 4.77 -16.57 7.23
CA TYR A 298 4.44 -15.99 5.94
C TYR A 298 5.62 -15.87 4.99
N LYS A 299 6.73 -16.57 5.30
CA LYS A 299 7.95 -16.64 4.47
C LYS A 299 8.61 -15.29 4.21
N LEU A 300 8.55 -14.40 5.20
CA LEU A 300 9.22 -13.11 5.17
C LEU A 300 10.57 -13.21 5.90
N PRO A 301 11.62 -12.52 5.40
CA PRO A 301 12.91 -12.48 6.06
C PRO A 301 12.88 -11.63 7.33
N ASP A 302 13.79 -11.93 8.27
CA ASP A 302 13.99 -11.19 9.52
C ASP A 302 15.29 -10.37 9.54
N ASN A 303 16.11 -10.50 8.49
CA ASN A 303 17.35 -9.74 8.34
C ASN A 303 17.73 -9.55 6.87
N SER A 304 18.51 -8.49 6.58
CA SER A 304 19.04 -8.16 5.26
C SER A 304 20.52 -8.56 5.10
N ASN A 305 21.14 -9.05 6.16
CA ASN A 305 22.59 -9.30 6.25
C ASN A 305 23.46 -8.04 6.01
N LEU A 306 22.90 -6.85 6.25
CA LEU A 306 23.65 -5.60 6.18
C LEU A 306 24.17 -5.19 7.57
N PRO A 307 25.43 -4.73 7.66
CA PRO A 307 25.90 -4.06 8.86
C PRO A 307 25.09 -2.81 9.16
N ILE A 308 24.75 -2.57 10.43
CA ILE A 308 23.92 -1.43 10.84
C ILE A 308 24.56 -0.08 10.48
N ASP A 309 25.88 0.02 10.48
CA ASP A 309 26.61 1.23 10.11
C ASP A 309 26.38 1.63 8.65
N VAL A 310 26.18 0.67 7.74
CA VAL A 310 25.78 0.92 6.35
C VAL A 310 24.41 1.59 6.30
N LEU A 311 23.44 1.07 7.05
CA LEU A 311 22.09 1.61 7.10
C LEU A 311 22.05 2.98 7.79
N THR A 312 22.75 3.14 8.91
CA THR A 312 22.79 4.42 9.63
C THR A 312 23.49 5.53 8.85
N ALA A 313 24.49 5.21 8.04
CA ALA A 313 25.11 6.17 7.13
C ALA A 313 24.09 6.70 6.09
N ALA A 314 23.28 5.82 5.52
CA ALA A 314 22.24 6.22 4.57
C ALA A 314 21.11 7.04 5.23
N ILE A 315 20.65 6.62 6.42
CA ILE A 315 19.69 7.39 7.23
C ILE A 315 20.22 8.79 7.55
N SER A 316 21.52 8.92 7.84
CA SER A 316 22.16 10.21 8.16
C SER A 316 22.26 11.14 6.96
N LEU A 317 22.44 10.60 5.75
CA LEU A 317 22.48 11.40 4.50
C LEU A 317 21.12 12.01 4.20
N ASP A 318 20.07 11.25 4.35
CA ASP A 318 18.68 11.70 4.12
C ASP A 318 18.28 12.81 5.11
N LYS A 319 18.78 12.76 6.34
CA LYS A 319 18.46 13.68 7.46
C LYS A 319 19.27 14.95 7.55
N LYS A 320 20.43 15.05 6.92
CA LYS A 320 21.10 16.35 6.78
C LYS A 320 20.17 17.41 6.20
N ASN A 321 19.12 16.96 5.49
CA ASN A 321 18.05 17.82 4.97
C ASN A 321 16.92 18.11 5.99
N LEU A 322 16.85 17.42 7.16
CA LEU A 322 15.75 17.47 8.13
C LEU A 322 16.18 17.89 9.56
N ASN A 323 17.24 18.69 9.72
CA ASN A 323 17.74 19.19 11.02
C ASN A 323 18.08 18.09 12.04
N ASN A 324 18.56 16.93 11.64
CA ASN A 324 18.95 15.78 12.47
C ASN A 324 17.85 15.17 13.36
N HIS A 325 16.58 15.45 13.17
CA HIS A 325 15.49 14.83 13.91
C HIS A 325 14.99 13.57 13.20
N LEU A 326 14.93 12.47 13.95
CA LEU A 326 14.35 11.18 13.53
C LEU A 326 13.11 10.89 14.38
N ASN A 327 12.02 10.58 13.71
CA ASN A 327 10.88 9.95 14.36
C ASN A 327 10.85 8.47 13.97
N VAL A 328 11.10 7.58 14.93
CA VAL A 328 10.91 6.14 14.74
C VAL A 328 9.59 5.71 15.36
N VAL A 329 8.95 4.72 14.79
CA VAL A 329 7.77 4.11 15.39
C VAL A 329 8.22 2.90 16.19
N LEU A 330 7.83 2.85 17.46
CA LEU A 330 8.12 1.77 18.38
C LEU A 330 6.83 1.17 18.93
N LEU A 331 6.91 0.00 19.55
CA LEU A 331 5.81 -0.66 20.24
C LEU A 331 5.97 -0.50 21.75
N HIS A 332 4.90 -0.19 22.46
CA HIS A 332 4.82 -0.49 23.89
C HIS A 332 4.69 -2.00 24.10
N ASP A 333 3.77 -2.63 23.34
CA ASP A 333 3.49 -4.06 23.23
C ASP A 333 2.85 -4.31 21.85
N ILE A 334 2.72 -5.55 21.42
CA ILE A 334 1.98 -5.91 20.20
C ILE A 334 0.57 -5.31 20.25
N GLY A 335 0.19 -4.61 19.21
CA GLY A 335 -1.09 -3.90 19.07
C GLY A 335 -1.11 -2.49 19.67
N ASN A 336 0.01 -2.01 20.21
CA ASN A 336 0.11 -0.68 20.83
C ASN A 336 1.43 0.00 20.46
N SER A 337 1.38 0.96 19.55
CA SER A 337 2.53 1.68 19.01
C SER A 337 2.55 3.16 19.39
N TYR A 338 3.73 3.76 19.33
CA TYR A 338 3.93 5.18 19.56
C TYR A 338 5.07 5.73 18.71
N VAL A 339 5.07 7.06 18.51
CA VAL A 339 6.16 7.77 17.83
C VAL A 339 7.22 8.14 18.86
N TYR A 340 8.47 7.76 18.61
CA TYR A 340 9.62 8.05 19.46
C TYR A 340 10.57 9.01 18.74
N PRO A 341 10.64 10.29 19.17
CA PRO A 341 11.60 11.25 18.64
C PRO A 341 13.02 10.87 19.08
N THR A 342 13.94 10.78 18.13
CA THR A 342 15.32 10.37 18.38
C THR A 342 16.28 10.92 17.31
N ASP A 343 17.47 10.38 17.22
CA ASP A 343 18.43 10.59 16.15
C ASP A 343 19.09 9.26 15.74
N VAL A 344 20.12 9.32 14.90
CA VAL A 344 20.79 8.13 14.36
C VAL A 344 21.46 7.29 15.45
N SER A 345 21.82 7.89 16.61
CA SER A 345 22.41 7.16 17.74
C SER A 345 21.47 6.13 18.36
N PHE A 346 20.18 6.16 18.02
CA PHE A 346 19.24 5.11 18.37
C PHE A 346 19.72 3.72 17.92
N PHE A 347 20.42 3.65 16.81
CA PHE A 347 20.94 2.41 16.23
C PHE A 347 22.34 2.02 16.72
N ASP A 348 23.00 2.83 17.57
CA ASP A 348 24.33 2.53 18.09
C ASP A 348 24.33 1.23 18.89
N GLY A 349 25.29 0.36 18.61
CA GLY A 349 25.45 -0.94 19.26
C GLY A 349 24.63 -2.07 18.62
N ALA A 350 23.73 -1.78 17.69
CA ALA A 350 23.10 -2.83 16.91
C ALA A 350 24.13 -3.49 15.96
N GLY A 351 23.95 -4.77 15.71
CA GLY A 351 24.86 -5.57 14.88
C GLY A 351 24.46 -5.58 13.40
N ILE A 352 24.16 -6.77 12.88
CA ILE A 352 23.66 -7.01 11.51
C ILE A 352 22.13 -6.92 11.52
N VAL A 353 21.58 -6.24 10.51
CA VAL A 353 20.16 -6.04 10.30
C VAL A 353 19.64 -6.85 9.12
#